data_27ee70be4ae16f51cfaba14ab52f7687
#
_entry.id   27ee70be4ae16f51cfaba14ab52f7687
#
_cell.length_a   1.000
_cell.length_b   1.000
_cell.length_c   1.000
_cell.angle_alpha   90.00
_cell.angle_beta   90.00
_cell.angle_gamma   90.00
#
_symmetry.space_group_name_H-M   'P 1'
#
loop_
_entity.id
_entity.type
_entity.pdbx_description
1 polymer ?
#
loop_
_entity_poly.entity_id
_entity_poly.type
_entity_poly.pdbx_seq_one_letter_code
_entity_poly.pdbx_strand_id
1 'polypeptide(L)'
;MQEKDMVNDILSGVKASLGTYAKTIAECNDPNLRQTFQQMRDADEKFQFELYKIAHQKGYYQPAPQADQTQCVQLKNHIGQAAH
;
A
#
# COMPACT_ATOMS: atom_id res chain seq x y z
N MET A 1 1.00 15.22 -20.12
CA MET A 1 1.53 14.65 -18.86
C MET A 1 2.55 13.58 -19.19
N GLN A 2 3.67 13.59 -18.53
CA GLN A 2 4.71 12.60 -18.75
C GLN A 2 4.32 11.27 -18.11
N GLU A 3 4.83 10.19 -18.68
CA GLU A 3 4.57 8.85 -18.16
C GLU A 3 4.90 8.73 -16.67
N LYS A 4 6.02 9.33 -16.24
CA LYS A 4 6.41 9.34 -14.84
C LYS A 4 5.31 9.92 -13.95
N ASP A 5 4.73 11.04 -14.36
CA ASP A 5 3.70 11.70 -13.56
C ASP A 5 2.42 10.87 -13.51
N MET A 6 2.06 10.26 -14.63
CA MET A 6 0.89 9.38 -14.69
C MET A 6 1.04 8.19 -13.76
N VAL A 7 2.19 7.54 -13.79
CA VAL A 7 2.47 6.38 -12.93
C VAL A 7 2.44 6.77 -11.47
N ASN A 8 3.05 7.88 -11.11
CA ASN A 8 3.08 8.34 -9.72
C ASN A 8 1.69 8.73 -9.22
N ASP A 9 0.87 9.34 -10.08
CA ASP A 9 -0.52 9.67 -9.72
C ASP A 9 -1.34 8.42 -9.47
N ILE A 10 -1.20 7.39 -10.32
CA ILE A 10 -1.92 6.13 -10.14
C ILE A 10 -1.46 5.45 -8.85
N LEU A 11 -0.16 5.42 -8.58
CA LEU A 11 0.36 4.82 -7.35
C LEU A 11 -0.20 5.53 -6.12
N SER A 12 -0.25 6.85 -6.12
CA SER A 12 -0.81 7.62 -5.01
C SER A 12 -2.29 7.31 -4.81
N GLY A 13 -3.04 7.20 -5.91
CA GLY A 13 -4.46 6.88 -5.85
C GLY A 13 -4.72 5.48 -5.31
N VAL A 14 -3.93 4.50 -5.74
CA VAL A 14 -4.07 3.13 -5.26
C VAL A 14 -3.73 3.05 -3.77
N LYS A 15 -2.68 3.72 -3.33
CA LYS A 15 -2.33 3.75 -1.91
C LYS A 15 -3.45 4.34 -1.06
N ALA A 16 -4.07 5.41 -1.52
CA ALA A 16 -5.21 6.01 -0.83
C ALA A 16 -6.39 5.05 -0.77
N SER A 17 -6.65 4.33 -1.87
CA SER A 17 -7.73 3.35 -1.94
C SER A 17 -7.49 2.19 -0.97
N LEU A 18 -6.27 1.71 -0.86
CA LEU A 18 -5.92 0.63 0.07
C LEU A 18 -6.21 1.04 1.51
N GLY A 19 -5.92 2.28 1.88
CA GLY A 19 -6.25 2.81 3.21
C GLY A 19 -7.76 2.86 3.45
N THR A 20 -8.51 3.24 2.43
CA THR A 20 -9.98 3.28 2.50
C THR A 20 -10.57 1.88 2.66
N TYR A 21 -10.05 0.89 1.93
CA TYR A 21 -10.50 -0.50 2.06
C TYR A 21 -10.24 -1.01 3.48
N ALA A 22 -9.07 -0.76 4.03
CA ALA A 22 -8.75 -1.22 5.37
C ALA A 22 -9.74 -0.67 6.40
N LYS A 23 -10.06 0.61 6.32
CA LYS A 23 -11.02 1.23 7.21
C LYS A 23 -12.42 0.67 7.01
N THR A 24 -12.84 0.51 5.77
CA THR A 24 -14.17 -0.02 5.44
C THR A 24 -14.33 -1.45 5.93
N ILE A 25 -13.31 -2.28 5.73
CA ILE A 25 -13.33 -3.67 6.20
C ILE A 25 -13.47 -3.72 7.72
N ALA A 26 -12.76 -2.86 8.43
CA ALA A 26 -12.80 -2.83 9.88
C ALA A 26 -14.18 -2.44 10.41
N GLU A 27 -14.93 -1.63 9.66
CA GLU A 27 -16.25 -1.16 10.07
C GLU A 27 -17.39 -2.01 9.52
N CYS A 28 -17.11 -3.00 8.69
CA CYS A 28 -18.14 -3.78 7.99
C CYS A 28 -18.60 -4.95 8.84
N ASN A 29 -19.90 -5.02 9.09
CA ASN A 29 -20.51 -6.08 9.90
C ASN A 29 -21.05 -7.24 9.06
N ASP A 30 -21.21 -7.08 7.76
CA ASP A 30 -21.72 -8.12 6.88
C ASP A 30 -20.55 -8.97 6.38
N PRO A 31 -20.50 -10.28 6.72
CA PRO A 31 -19.37 -11.12 6.31
C PRO A 31 -19.19 -11.21 4.80
N ASN A 32 -20.28 -11.25 4.03
CA ASN A 32 -20.20 -11.36 2.58
C ASN A 32 -19.65 -10.08 1.96
N LEU A 33 -20.12 -8.94 2.42
CA LEU A 33 -19.63 -7.65 1.95
C LEU A 33 -18.18 -7.44 2.35
N ARG A 34 -17.84 -7.82 3.56
CA ARG A 34 -16.47 -7.76 4.06
C ARG A 34 -15.52 -8.58 3.17
N GLN A 35 -15.93 -9.79 2.80
CA GLN A 35 -15.14 -10.63 1.92
C GLN A 35 -14.95 -10.00 0.55
N THR A 36 -15.99 -9.37 0.01
CA THR A 36 -15.89 -8.66 -1.26
C THR A 36 -14.85 -7.54 -1.20
N PHE A 37 -14.88 -6.74 -0.14
CA PHE A 37 -13.89 -5.69 0.03
C PHE A 37 -12.48 -6.25 0.19
N GLN A 38 -12.33 -7.38 0.88
CA GLN A 38 -11.03 -8.03 1.02
C GLN A 38 -10.48 -8.48 -0.33
N GLN A 39 -11.34 -9.02 -1.19
CA GLN A 39 -10.93 -9.42 -2.54
C GLN A 39 -10.53 -8.22 -3.39
N MET A 40 -11.27 -7.12 -3.29
CA MET A 40 -10.92 -5.89 -3.99
C MET A 40 -9.59 -5.33 -3.50
N ARG A 41 -9.36 -5.35 -2.19
CA ARG A 41 -8.10 -4.92 -1.62
C ARG A 41 -6.94 -5.78 -2.12
N ASP A 42 -7.12 -7.10 -2.16
CA ASP A 42 -6.07 -8.01 -2.61
C ASP A 42 -5.71 -7.75 -4.06
N ALA A 43 -6.70 -7.50 -4.91
CA ALA A 43 -6.46 -7.17 -6.31
C ALA A 43 -5.71 -5.84 -6.46
N ASP A 44 -6.08 -4.84 -5.67
CA ASP A 44 -5.42 -3.54 -5.71
C ASP A 44 -4.00 -3.62 -5.16
N GLU A 45 -3.75 -4.43 -4.15
CA GLU A 45 -2.40 -4.64 -3.64
C GLU A 45 -1.49 -5.26 -4.70
N LYS A 46 -2.00 -6.25 -5.41
CA LYS A 46 -1.25 -6.86 -6.52
C LYS A 46 -0.92 -5.84 -7.60
N PHE A 47 -1.92 -5.06 -8.00
CA PHE A 47 -1.75 -4.03 -9.00
C PHE A 47 -0.72 -2.98 -8.55
N GLN A 48 -0.82 -2.54 -7.32
CA GLN A 48 0.10 -1.56 -6.75
C GLN A 48 1.53 -2.08 -6.76
N PHE A 49 1.72 -3.33 -6.37
CA PHE A 49 3.06 -3.92 -6.30
C PHE A 49 3.67 -4.06 -7.70
N GLU A 50 2.86 -4.50 -8.68
CA GLU A 50 3.33 -4.61 -10.05
C GLU A 50 3.71 -3.26 -10.64
N LEU A 51 2.86 -2.26 -10.40
CA LEU A 51 3.13 -0.91 -10.89
C LEU A 51 4.34 -0.30 -10.19
N TYR A 52 4.51 -0.56 -8.90
CA TYR A 52 5.68 -0.12 -8.15
C TYR A 52 6.96 -0.67 -8.74
N LYS A 53 6.97 -1.97 -9.09
CA LYS A 53 8.16 -2.59 -9.69
C LYS A 53 8.51 -1.91 -11.02
N ILE A 54 7.52 -1.64 -11.85
CA ILE A 54 7.74 -0.97 -13.12
C ILE A 54 8.28 0.45 -12.90
N ALA A 55 7.67 1.19 -11.98
CA ALA A 55 8.10 2.55 -11.68
C ALA A 55 9.52 2.58 -11.13
N HIS A 56 9.87 1.61 -10.31
CA HIS A 56 11.22 1.51 -9.76
C HIS A 56 12.24 1.20 -10.85
N GLN A 57 11.92 0.27 -11.75
CA GLN A 57 12.81 -0.10 -12.85
C GLN A 57 13.05 1.08 -13.78
N LYS A 58 12.04 1.89 -14.01
CA LYS A 58 12.15 3.06 -14.90
C LYS A 58 12.69 4.31 -14.20
N GLY A 59 12.94 4.21 -12.90
CA GLY A 59 13.44 5.34 -12.13
C GLY A 59 12.40 6.42 -11.86
N TYR A 60 11.12 6.10 -12.00
CA TYR A 60 10.03 7.07 -11.76
C TYR A 60 9.74 7.27 -10.29
N TYR A 61 9.97 6.25 -9.50
CA TYR A 61 9.65 6.27 -8.08
C TYR A 61 10.92 6.15 -7.26
N GLN A 62 11.11 7.10 -6.37
CA GLN A 62 12.22 7.04 -5.41
C GLN A 62 11.63 6.81 -4.04
N PRO A 63 11.93 5.66 -3.41
CA PRO A 63 11.53 5.46 -2.02
C PRO A 63 12.11 6.56 -1.16
N ALA A 64 11.39 6.98 -0.14
CA ALA A 64 11.92 7.96 0.80
C ALA A 64 13.21 7.39 1.39
N PRO A 65 14.34 8.11 1.25
CA PRO A 65 15.62 7.55 1.70
C PRO A 65 15.65 7.21 3.17
N GLN A 66 14.84 7.89 3.94
CA GLN A 66 14.79 7.70 5.39
C GLN A 66 13.83 6.60 5.80
N ALA A 67 12.96 6.18 4.92
CA ALA A 67 12.20 4.96 5.12
C ALA A 67 13.12 3.81 4.83
N ASP A 68 14.31 3.95 5.28
CA ASP A 68 15.31 2.93 5.11
C ASP A 68 15.00 1.76 6.03
N GLN A 69 15.78 0.73 5.87
CA GLN A 69 15.59 -0.49 6.63
C GLN A 69 15.73 -0.26 8.13
N THR A 70 16.55 0.69 8.53
CA THR A 70 16.76 0.97 9.95
C THR A 70 15.48 1.43 10.63
N GLN A 71 14.78 2.39 10.01
CA GLN A 71 13.51 2.87 10.57
C GLN A 71 12.44 1.79 10.56
N CYS A 72 12.39 1.01 9.49
CA CYS A 72 11.43 -0.09 9.41
C CYS A 72 11.68 -1.14 10.48
N VAL A 73 12.95 -1.48 10.71
CA VAL A 73 13.32 -2.45 11.76
C VAL A 73 13.00 -1.92 13.13
N GLN A 74 13.29 -0.65 13.40
CA GLN A 74 12.97 -0.03 14.70
C GLN A 74 11.47 -0.05 14.97
N LEU A 75 10.67 0.28 13.96
CA LEU A 75 9.22 0.26 14.09
C LEU A 75 8.71 -1.16 14.35
N LYS A 76 9.21 -2.14 13.60
CA LYS A 76 8.87 -3.54 13.81
C LYS A 76 9.19 -4.01 15.23
N ASN A 77 10.36 -3.66 15.72
CA ASN A 77 10.79 -4.06 17.07
C ASN A 77 9.91 -3.42 18.13
N HIS A 78 9.55 -2.14 17.92
CA HIS A 78 8.67 -1.45 18.86
C HIS A 78 7.27 -2.10 18.89
N ILE A 79 6.72 -2.42 17.74
CA ILE A 79 5.42 -3.09 17.65
C ILE A 79 5.48 -4.48 18.26
N GLY A 80 6.56 -5.21 18.00
CA GLY A 80 6.76 -6.54 18.58
C GLY A 80 6.82 -6.50 20.11
N GLN A 81 7.50 -5.52 20.66
CA GLN A 81 7.58 -5.34 22.11
C GLN A 81 6.21 -4.95 22.69
N ALA A 82 5.46 -4.12 22.00
CA ALA A 82 4.14 -3.71 22.44
C ALA A 82 3.13 -4.86 22.41
N ALA A 83 3.36 -5.85 21.55
CA ALA A 83 2.46 -7.00 21.40
C ALA A 83 2.64 -8.03 22.53
N HIS A 84 3.67 -7.89 23.32
CA HIS A 84 3.90 -8.74 24.50
C HIS A 84 3.33 -8.04 25.71
#